data_4e45a34dd7c54d75d316b08d1a946364
#
_entry.id   4e45a34dd7c54d75d316b08d1a946364
#
_cell.length_a   1.000
_cell.length_b   1.000
_cell.length_c   1.000
_cell.angle_alpha   90.00
_cell.angle_beta   90.00
_cell.angle_gamma   90.00
#
_symmetry.space_group_name_H-M   'P 1'
#
loop_
_entity.id
_entity.type
_entity.pdbx_description
1 polymer ?
#
loop_
_entity_poly.entity_id
_entity_poly.type
_entity_poly.pdbx_seq_one_letter_code
_entity_poly.pdbx_strand_id
1 'polypeptide(L)'
;MKRFTLLAAAGLFGMSLSAQEAKEEPKEEGFVFTTVKELPITSIKNQNRAGTCWCYSSMAFLESELLRMGKGEYDLSEMYIVHQTYLDRADAAVRTHGDVSFSQGGSFYDVIYGMKKFGLVPEEEMRPGVMYGDT
;
A
#
# COMPACT_ATOMS: atom_id res chain seq x y z
N MET A 1 63.21 -53.53 -24.39
CA MET A 1 61.82 -53.94 -24.31
C MET A 1 61.46 -54.22 -22.86
N LYS A 2 60.94 -53.27 -22.14
CA LYS A 2 60.49 -53.43 -20.74
C LYS A 2 59.05 -52.87 -20.67
N ARG A 3 58.13 -53.78 -20.41
CA ARG A 3 56.71 -53.46 -20.24
C ARG A 3 56.52 -52.95 -18.78
N PHE A 4 56.07 -51.73 -18.61
CA PHE A 4 55.61 -51.22 -17.34
C PHE A 4 54.11 -51.36 -17.26
N THR A 5 53.64 -52.17 -16.36
CA THR A 5 52.25 -52.33 -15.99
C THR A 5 51.94 -51.31 -14.89
N LEU A 6 51.06 -50.35 -15.19
CA LEU A 6 50.55 -49.39 -14.20
C LEU A 6 49.26 -49.95 -13.58
N LEU A 7 49.30 -50.25 -12.28
CA LEU A 7 48.12 -50.58 -11.48
C LEU A 7 47.39 -49.26 -11.14
N ALA A 8 46.18 -49.14 -11.62
CA ALA A 8 45.27 -48.07 -11.20
C ALA A 8 44.52 -48.49 -9.92
N ALA A 9 44.81 -47.84 -8.81
CA ALA A 9 44.04 -47.98 -7.58
C ALA A 9 42.84 -47.05 -7.63
N ALA A 10 41.63 -47.61 -7.76
CA ALA A 10 40.39 -46.90 -7.68
C ALA A 10 40.05 -46.68 -6.18
N GLY A 11 40.23 -45.44 -5.72
CA GLY A 11 39.78 -45.04 -4.40
C GLY A 11 38.26 -44.69 -4.46
N LEU A 12 37.46 -45.53 -3.82
CA LEU A 12 36.05 -45.24 -3.56
C LEU A 12 35.94 -44.18 -2.46
N PHE A 13 35.68 -42.93 -2.87
CA PHE A 13 35.34 -41.87 -1.95
C PHE A 13 33.85 -41.99 -1.66
N GLY A 14 33.50 -42.58 -0.52
CA GLY A 14 32.12 -42.60 -0.01
C GLY A 14 31.74 -41.21 0.47
N MET A 15 30.95 -40.50 -0.33
CA MET A 15 30.25 -39.30 0.14
C MET A 15 29.06 -39.75 1.01
N SER A 16 29.22 -39.67 2.32
CA SER A 16 28.12 -39.73 3.26
C SER A 16 27.29 -38.40 3.10
N LEU A 17 26.17 -38.47 2.42
CA LEU A 17 25.14 -37.41 2.48
C LEU A 17 24.56 -37.49 3.91
N SER A 18 25.01 -36.59 4.78
CA SER A 18 24.28 -36.28 5.99
C SER A 18 23.01 -35.51 5.58
N ALA A 19 21.87 -36.19 5.57
CA ALA A 19 20.61 -35.55 5.54
C ALA A 19 20.50 -34.70 6.82
N GLN A 20 20.67 -33.36 6.66
CA GLN A 20 20.29 -32.43 7.69
C GLN A 20 18.75 -32.45 7.76
N GLU A 21 18.22 -33.16 8.76
CA GLU A 21 16.84 -32.97 9.17
C GLU A 21 16.68 -31.49 9.50
N ALA A 22 15.94 -30.77 8.63
CA ALA A 22 15.48 -29.44 8.91
C ALA A 22 14.63 -29.56 10.19
N LYS A 23 15.17 -29.09 11.32
CA LYS A 23 14.36 -28.86 12.51
C LYS A 23 13.25 -27.88 12.09
N GLU A 24 12.03 -28.38 11.96
CA GLU A 24 10.87 -27.51 11.93
C GLU A 24 10.89 -26.69 13.21
N GLU A 25 11.13 -25.40 13.07
CA GLU A 25 10.93 -24.47 14.19
C GLU A 25 9.46 -24.59 14.61
N PRO A 26 9.18 -24.66 15.93
CA PRO A 26 7.83 -24.71 16.41
C PRO A 26 7.09 -23.49 15.86
N LYS A 27 6.07 -23.71 15.03
CA LYS A 27 5.15 -22.65 14.60
C LYS A 27 4.58 -22.03 15.86
N GLU A 28 4.96 -20.78 16.15
CA GLU A 28 4.28 -20.02 17.19
C GLU A 28 2.78 -20.11 16.88
N GLU A 29 2.03 -20.71 17.79
CA GLU A 29 0.57 -20.70 17.71
C GLU A 29 0.12 -19.25 17.87
N GLY A 30 -0.04 -18.57 16.74
CA GLY A 30 -0.58 -17.22 16.70
C GLY A 30 -2.04 -17.20 17.16
N PHE A 31 -2.56 -16.02 17.45
CA PHE A 31 -3.96 -15.86 17.80
C PHE A 31 -4.85 -16.37 16.67
N VAL A 32 -5.83 -17.22 17.01
CA VAL A 32 -6.86 -17.69 16.08
C VAL A 32 -8.03 -16.71 16.14
N PHE A 33 -8.25 -15.99 15.04
CA PHE A 33 -9.36 -15.05 14.91
C PHE A 33 -10.51 -15.69 14.15
N THR A 34 -11.73 -15.47 14.63
CA THR A 34 -12.95 -15.86 13.92
C THR A 34 -13.61 -14.60 13.38
N THR A 35 -13.84 -14.54 12.07
CA THR A 35 -14.55 -13.42 11.44
C THR A 35 -16.00 -13.40 11.92
N VAL A 36 -16.38 -12.37 12.67
CA VAL A 36 -17.75 -12.17 13.15
C VAL A 36 -18.60 -11.48 12.09
N LYS A 37 -18.00 -10.52 11.36
CA LYS A 37 -18.65 -9.78 10.29
C LYS A 37 -17.61 -9.25 9.33
N GLU A 38 -17.85 -9.39 8.05
CA GLU A 38 -17.06 -8.81 6.97
C GLU A 38 -17.91 -7.78 6.22
N LEU A 39 -17.35 -6.62 5.97
CA LEU A 39 -17.99 -5.58 5.17
C LEU A 39 -17.27 -5.49 3.82
N PRO A 40 -18.01 -5.27 2.72
CA PRO A 40 -17.37 -5.05 1.42
C PRO A 40 -16.54 -3.77 1.44
N ILE A 41 -15.38 -3.83 0.83
CA ILE A 41 -14.47 -2.70 0.65
C ILE A 41 -14.10 -2.60 -0.84
N THR A 42 -13.72 -1.40 -1.26
CA THR A 42 -13.12 -1.16 -2.58
C THR A 42 -11.65 -1.61 -2.61
N SER A 43 -11.00 -1.52 -3.77
CA SER A 43 -9.60 -1.88 -3.91
C SER A 43 -8.70 -1.04 -3.00
N ILE A 44 -7.65 -1.68 -2.47
CA ILE A 44 -6.65 -0.97 -1.66
C ILE A 44 -5.74 -0.19 -2.59
N LYS A 45 -5.62 1.12 -2.33
CA LYS A 45 -4.78 2.03 -3.10
C LYS A 45 -3.46 2.33 -2.40
N ASN A 46 -2.43 2.60 -3.18
CA ASN A 46 -1.10 2.92 -2.66
C ASN A 46 -0.85 4.44 -2.67
N GLN A 47 -0.81 5.06 -1.49
CA GLN A 47 -0.47 6.49 -1.37
C GLN A 47 1.01 6.79 -1.60
N ASN A 48 1.87 5.77 -1.73
CA ASN A 48 3.31 5.89 -1.82
C ASN A 48 3.90 6.70 -0.63
N ARG A 49 4.85 7.60 -0.90
CA ARG A 49 5.54 8.41 0.11
C ARG A 49 4.85 9.75 0.41
N ALA A 50 3.68 9.98 -0.16
CA ALA A 50 2.93 11.21 0.07
C ALA A 50 2.31 11.24 1.48
N GLY A 51 2.27 12.40 2.14
CA GLY A 51 1.60 12.60 3.42
C GLY A 51 0.08 12.76 3.29
N THR A 52 -0.55 11.91 2.47
CA THR A 52 -1.96 12.00 2.07
C THR A 52 -2.83 10.88 2.64
N CYS A 53 -2.33 10.13 3.64
CA CYS A 53 -3.07 9.03 4.28
C CYS A 53 -4.47 9.44 4.78
N TRP A 54 -4.61 10.69 5.23
CA TRP A 54 -5.88 11.25 5.66
C TRP A 54 -6.93 11.25 4.53
N CYS A 55 -6.53 11.51 3.29
CA CYS A 55 -7.43 11.52 2.15
C CYS A 55 -7.74 10.09 1.70
N TYR A 56 -6.71 9.24 1.53
CA TYR A 56 -6.87 7.85 1.12
C TYR A 56 -7.78 7.05 2.06
N SER A 57 -7.57 7.16 3.38
CA SER A 57 -8.42 6.48 4.36
C SER A 57 -9.85 6.99 4.37
N SER A 58 -10.04 8.30 4.17
CA SER A 58 -11.37 8.91 4.13
C SER A 58 -12.14 8.53 2.87
N MET A 59 -11.48 8.51 1.70
CA MET A 59 -12.11 8.11 0.44
C MET A 59 -12.48 6.63 0.46
N ALA A 60 -11.58 5.76 0.92
CA ALA A 60 -11.84 4.33 1.09
C ALA A 60 -13.05 4.08 2.01
N PHE A 61 -13.21 4.87 3.09
CA PHE A 61 -14.39 4.81 3.93
C PHE A 61 -15.65 5.22 3.17
N LEU A 62 -15.63 6.34 2.44
CA LEU A 62 -16.80 6.82 1.67
C LEU A 62 -17.21 5.82 0.58
N GLU A 63 -16.26 5.27 -0.15
CA GLU A 63 -16.48 4.23 -1.17
C GLU A 63 -17.12 2.97 -0.55
N SER A 64 -16.57 2.51 0.58
CA SER A 64 -17.10 1.36 1.30
C SER A 64 -18.53 1.62 1.81
N GLU A 65 -18.84 2.84 2.25
CA GLU A 65 -20.19 3.22 2.64
C GLU A 65 -21.17 3.25 1.45
N LEU A 66 -20.72 3.69 0.28
CA LEU A 66 -21.53 3.62 -0.94
C LEU A 66 -21.85 2.17 -1.30
N LEU A 67 -20.87 1.25 -1.23
CA LEU A 67 -21.09 -0.18 -1.39
C LEU A 67 -22.09 -0.73 -0.36
N ARG A 68 -21.89 -0.41 0.92
CA ARG A 68 -22.78 -0.85 2.01
C ARG A 68 -24.21 -0.37 1.83
N MET A 69 -24.40 0.83 1.27
CA MET A 69 -25.72 1.40 0.98
C MET A 69 -26.34 0.90 -0.34
N GLY A 70 -25.64 0.02 -1.06
CA GLY A 70 -26.10 -0.49 -2.37
C GLY A 70 -26.15 0.55 -3.48
N LYS A 71 -25.29 1.59 -3.38
CA LYS A 71 -25.20 2.67 -4.39
C LYS A 71 -24.30 2.31 -5.57
N GLY A 72 -23.56 1.20 -5.47
CA GLY A 72 -22.59 0.75 -6.46
C GLY A 72 -21.16 0.95 -6.00
N GLU A 73 -20.24 0.47 -6.83
CA GLU A 73 -18.80 0.63 -6.62
C GLU A 73 -18.34 1.89 -7.33
N TYR A 74 -17.63 2.72 -6.60
CA TYR A 74 -17.04 3.96 -7.11
C TYR A 74 -15.56 3.96 -6.79
N ASP A 75 -14.78 4.43 -7.73
CA ASP A 75 -13.33 4.67 -7.61
C ASP A 75 -13.12 6.19 -7.68
N LEU A 76 -12.91 6.81 -6.52
CA LEU A 76 -12.89 8.26 -6.36
C LEU A 76 -11.44 8.77 -6.26
N SER A 77 -11.16 9.91 -6.90
CA SER A 77 -9.82 10.48 -6.91
C SER A 77 -9.48 11.16 -5.58
N GLU A 78 -8.54 10.57 -4.84
CA GLU A 78 -7.93 11.17 -3.66
C GLU A 78 -7.13 12.41 -4.05
N MET A 79 -6.40 12.34 -5.17
CA MET A 79 -5.52 13.42 -5.60
C MET A 79 -6.28 14.67 -6.00
N TYR A 80 -7.50 14.55 -6.48
CA TYR A 80 -8.37 15.70 -6.74
C TYR A 80 -8.64 16.47 -5.44
N ILE A 81 -9.07 15.80 -4.38
CA ILE A 81 -9.35 16.42 -3.08
C ILE A 81 -8.08 16.98 -2.44
N VAL A 82 -6.98 16.25 -2.50
CA VAL A 82 -5.68 16.72 -2.02
C VAL A 82 -5.27 18.01 -2.73
N HIS A 83 -5.38 18.04 -4.05
CA HIS A 83 -5.04 19.21 -4.86
C HIS A 83 -5.87 20.43 -4.46
N GLN A 84 -7.19 20.29 -4.41
CA GLN A 84 -8.09 21.38 -4.06
C GLN A 84 -7.86 21.89 -2.63
N THR A 85 -7.65 20.97 -1.69
CA THR A 85 -7.35 21.31 -0.30
C THR A 85 -6.03 22.05 -0.18
N TYR A 86 -5.02 21.64 -0.93
CA TYR A 86 -3.71 22.32 -0.89
C TYR A 86 -3.74 23.70 -1.53
N LEU A 87 -4.49 23.89 -2.59
CA LEU A 87 -4.72 25.23 -3.18
C LEU A 87 -5.37 26.18 -2.17
N ASP A 88 -6.42 25.72 -1.49
CA ASP A 88 -7.09 26.52 -0.45
C ASP A 88 -6.16 26.85 0.73
N ARG A 89 -5.36 25.88 1.18
CA ARG A 89 -4.40 26.12 2.24
C ARG A 89 -3.28 27.06 1.82
N ALA A 90 -2.81 26.97 0.58
CA ALA A 90 -1.79 27.87 0.05
C ALA A 90 -2.33 29.32 0.01
N ASP A 91 -3.55 29.52 -0.49
CA ASP A 91 -4.21 30.84 -0.49
C ASP A 91 -4.39 31.38 0.94
N ALA A 92 -4.87 30.54 1.87
CA ALA A 92 -5.00 30.92 3.27
C ALA A 92 -3.66 31.26 3.91
N ALA A 93 -2.62 30.48 3.70
CA ALA A 93 -1.28 30.73 4.24
C ALA A 93 -0.72 32.08 3.75
N VAL A 94 -0.92 32.40 2.46
CA VAL A 94 -0.49 33.69 1.89
C VAL A 94 -1.27 34.85 2.53
N ARG A 95 -2.60 34.72 2.62
CA ARG A 95 -3.47 35.78 3.16
C ARG A 95 -3.26 36.04 4.66
N THR A 96 -2.85 35.01 5.41
CA THR A 96 -2.61 35.08 6.84
C THR A 96 -1.14 35.25 7.18
N HIS A 97 -0.28 35.55 6.20
CA HIS A 97 1.17 35.70 6.39
C HIS A 97 1.83 34.50 7.09
N GLY A 98 1.32 33.28 6.85
CA GLY A 98 1.86 32.05 7.39
C GLY A 98 1.22 31.57 8.73
N ASP A 99 0.25 32.27 9.26
CA ASP A 99 -0.47 31.83 10.47
C ASP A 99 -1.22 30.50 10.23
N VAL A 100 -1.70 30.27 9.03
CA VAL A 100 -2.27 28.99 8.61
C VAL A 100 -1.16 28.10 8.04
N SER A 101 -0.96 26.95 8.67
CA SER A 101 0.08 26.00 8.25
C SER A 101 -0.23 25.42 6.87
N PHE A 102 0.76 25.50 5.97
CA PHE A 102 0.75 24.82 4.69
C PHE A 102 1.58 23.54 4.78
N SER A 103 0.93 22.42 5.11
CA SER A 103 1.57 21.12 5.31
C SER A 103 0.81 20.00 4.59
N GLN A 104 1.46 18.83 4.43
CA GLN A 104 0.86 17.67 3.76
C GLN A 104 -0.25 16.99 4.56
N GLY A 105 -0.24 17.09 5.88
CA GLY A 105 -1.23 16.47 6.75
C GLY A 105 -2.64 17.00 6.52
N GLY A 106 -3.62 16.24 6.97
CA GLY A 106 -5.03 16.60 6.91
C GLY A 106 -5.88 15.67 7.76
N SER A 107 -7.19 15.82 7.65
CA SER A 107 -8.16 15.06 8.41
C SER A 107 -9.37 14.69 7.56
N PHE A 108 -10.23 13.84 8.10
CA PHE A 108 -11.52 13.52 7.48
C PHE A 108 -12.37 14.78 7.22
N TYR A 109 -12.24 15.79 8.10
CA TYR A 109 -12.94 17.07 7.91
C TYR A 109 -12.53 17.77 6.61
N ASP A 110 -11.25 17.72 6.23
CA ASP A 110 -10.76 18.34 5.00
C ASP A 110 -11.37 17.67 3.76
N VAL A 111 -11.56 16.34 3.81
CA VAL A 111 -12.23 15.60 2.73
C VAL A 111 -13.70 16.02 2.62
N ILE A 112 -14.43 16.08 3.74
CA ILE A 112 -15.84 16.50 3.75
C ILE A 112 -15.96 17.94 3.29
N TYR A 113 -15.07 18.83 3.70
CA TYR A 113 -15.02 20.21 3.25
C TYR A 113 -14.77 20.31 1.73
N GLY A 114 -13.74 19.59 1.25
CA GLY A 114 -13.40 19.54 -0.18
C GLY A 114 -14.55 19.00 -1.01
N MET A 115 -15.17 17.90 -0.59
CA MET A 115 -16.34 17.31 -1.24
C MET A 115 -17.52 18.30 -1.33
N LYS A 116 -17.80 19.04 -0.26
CA LYS A 116 -18.90 20.04 -0.25
C LYS A 116 -18.61 21.25 -1.13
N LYS A 117 -17.35 21.67 -1.20
CA LYS A 117 -16.94 22.89 -1.90
C LYS A 117 -16.66 22.64 -3.39
N PHE A 118 -16.02 21.54 -3.73
CA PHE A 118 -15.49 21.25 -5.05
C PHE A 118 -16.15 20.04 -5.73
N GLY A 119 -16.83 19.17 -4.97
CA GLY A 119 -17.35 17.91 -5.45
C GLY A 119 -16.31 16.81 -5.39
N LEU A 120 -16.62 15.69 -6.04
CA LEU A 120 -15.75 14.53 -6.21
C LEU A 120 -15.66 14.18 -7.69
N VAL A 121 -14.55 13.60 -8.11
CA VAL A 121 -14.35 13.13 -9.47
C VAL A 121 -13.89 11.66 -9.45
N PRO A 122 -14.16 10.88 -10.51
CA PRO A 122 -13.59 9.55 -10.64
C PRO A 122 -12.06 9.58 -10.68
N GLU A 123 -11.42 8.50 -10.26
CA GLU A 123 -9.95 8.36 -10.23
C GLU A 123 -9.32 8.59 -11.62
N GLU A 124 -10.00 8.17 -12.68
CA GLU A 124 -9.53 8.35 -14.07
C GLU A 124 -9.33 9.79 -14.48
N GLU A 125 -10.06 10.74 -13.85
CA GLU A 125 -9.97 12.17 -14.16
C GLU A 125 -8.75 12.82 -13.53
N MET A 126 -8.28 12.32 -12.39
CA MET A 126 -7.09 12.83 -11.73
C MET A 126 -6.37 11.75 -10.94
N ARG A 127 -5.58 10.95 -11.63
CA ARG A 127 -4.76 9.88 -11.06
C ARG A 127 -3.57 10.43 -10.28
N PRO A 128 -3.00 9.66 -9.34
CA PRO A 128 -1.71 9.97 -8.75
C PRO A 128 -0.64 10.19 -9.81
N GLY A 129 0.28 11.11 -9.55
CA GLY A 129 1.37 11.40 -10.49
C GLY A 129 2.28 10.18 -10.67
N VAL A 130 2.61 9.88 -11.91
CA VAL A 130 3.51 8.76 -12.32
C VAL A 130 4.93 8.89 -11.76
N MET A 131 5.32 10.05 -11.22
CA MET A 131 6.66 10.30 -10.68
C MET A 131 6.96 9.55 -9.37
N TYR A 132 5.98 8.90 -8.76
CA TYR A 132 6.14 8.16 -7.50
C TYR A 132 6.47 6.68 -7.69
N GLY A 133 6.94 6.35 -8.87
CA GLY A 133 7.71 5.14 -9.08
C GLY A 133 6.91 3.86 -9.11
N ASP A 134 6.32 3.59 -10.24
CA ASP A 134 6.26 2.25 -10.79
C ASP A 134 7.66 1.90 -11.34
N THR A 135 8.63 1.77 -10.42
CA THR A 135 9.95 1.23 -10.72
C THR A 135 10.23 0.03 -9.86
#